data_5f398268da63b25ba1d1088fb8de7438
#
_entry.id   5f398268da63b25ba1d1088fb8de7438
#
_cell.length_a   1.000
_cell.length_b   1.000
_cell.length_c   1.000
_cell.angle_alpha   90.00
_cell.angle_beta   90.00
_cell.angle_gamma   90.00
#
_symmetry.space_group_name_H-M   'P 1'
#
loop_
_entity.id
_entity.type
_entity.pdbx_description
1 polymer ?
#
loop_
_entity_poly.entity_id
_entity_poly.type
_entity_poly.pdbx_seq_one_letter_code
_entity_poly.pdbx_strand_id
1 'polypeptide(L)'
;MARLNKAAKQTGINLKSLRRHLGLSQNDLANRLQVSQPHIAQLESQTDMHVQTLQRYIAALGGSLLLAAQLPDGTHDIHLDSNTSTSAA
;
A
#
# COMPACT_ATOMS: atom_id res chain seq x y z
N MET A 1 -6.99 8.01 -21.24
CA MET A 1 -6.71 7.45 -21.07
C MET A 1 -5.60 7.00 -21.07
N ALA A 2 -5.11 6.78 -21.66
CA ALA A 2 -3.95 6.26 -21.72
C ALA A 2 -3.06 6.87 -20.79
N ARG A 3 -3.20 7.95 -20.57
CA ARG A 3 -2.36 8.61 -19.78
C ARG A 3 -2.23 8.02 -18.56
N LEU A 4 -3.18 7.55 -18.12
CA LEU A 4 -3.12 6.94 -16.97
C LEU A 4 -2.14 5.98 -17.10
N ASN A 5 -1.99 5.44 -18.13
CA ASN A 5 -1.09 4.50 -18.32
C ASN A 5 0.22 4.94 -18.07
N LYS A 6 0.48 6.10 -18.32
CA LYS A 6 1.69 6.56 -18.07
C LYS A 6 1.94 6.34 -16.74
N ALA A 7 1.07 6.65 -15.95
CA ALA A 7 1.27 6.48 -14.60
C ALA A 7 1.54 5.08 -14.43
N ALA A 8 0.96 4.33 -15.16
CA ALA A 8 1.11 2.97 -15.01
C ALA A 8 2.48 2.66 -15.26
N LYS A 9 3.14 3.38 -16.01
CA LYS A 9 4.39 3.08 -16.26
C LYS A 9 5.09 3.08 -15.07
N GLN A 10 4.72 3.76 -14.16
CA GLN A 10 5.41 3.83 -13.05
C GLN A 10 4.99 2.70 -12.39
N THR A 11 4.10 2.02 -12.82
CA THR A 11 3.72 0.85 -12.37
C THR A 11 4.17 0.56 -11.08
N GLY A 12 4.20 -0.03 -10.41
CA GLY A 12 4.62 -0.36 -9.14
C GLY A 12 3.97 0.51 -8.13
N ILE A 13 4.10 0.16 -6.91
CA ILE A 13 3.54 0.91 -5.82
C ILE A 13 4.59 1.82 -5.30
N ASN A 14 4.32 3.09 -5.25
CA ASN A 14 5.31 4.06 -4.86
C ASN A 14 5.30 4.32 -3.38
N LEU A 15 5.62 3.32 -2.59
CA LEU A 15 5.59 3.43 -1.15
C LEU A 15 6.66 4.36 -0.63
N LYS A 16 7.81 4.38 -1.27
CA LYS A 16 8.90 5.24 -0.84
C LYS A 16 8.45 6.70 -0.86
N SER A 17 7.73 7.10 -1.86
CA SER A 17 7.29 8.48 -1.95
C SER A 17 6.33 8.81 -0.83
N LEU A 18 5.45 7.88 -0.48
CA LEU A 18 4.49 8.13 0.58
C LEU A 18 5.24 8.28 1.89
N ARG A 19 6.21 7.40 2.15
CA ARG A 19 6.97 7.46 3.37
C ARG A 19 7.72 8.79 3.47
N ARG A 20 8.37 9.18 2.39
CA ARG A 20 9.13 10.41 2.39
C ARG A 20 8.23 11.63 2.54
N HIS A 21 7.06 11.57 2.00
CA HIS A 21 6.10 12.66 2.09
C HIS A 21 5.80 12.94 3.57
N LEU A 22 5.85 11.92 4.41
CA LEU A 22 5.60 12.09 5.82
C LEU A 22 6.86 12.33 6.63
N GLY A 23 8.00 12.44 5.96
CA GLY A 23 9.24 12.71 6.67
C GLY A 23 9.81 11.52 7.42
N LEU A 24 9.40 10.31 7.06
CA LEU A 24 9.86 9.14 7.78
C LEU A 24 11.00 8.45 7.04
N SER A 25 11.96 7.94 7.78
CA SER A 25 13.07 7.20 7.18
C SER A 25 12.68 5.72 7.12
N GLN A 26 13.47 4.94 6.41
CA GLN A 26 13.22 3.52 6.37
C GLN A 26 13.40 2.93 7.77
N ASN A 27 14.32 3.47 8.55
CA ASN A 27 14.53 2.98 9.89
C ASN A 27 13.32 3.31 10.78
N ASP A 28 12.73 4.46 10.60
CA ASP A 28 11.58 4.85 11.38
C ASP A 28 10.46 3.84 11.13
N LEU A 29 10.25 3.49 9.89
CA LEU A 29 9.18 2.60 9.55
C LEU A 29 9.51 1.18 9.99
N ALA A 30 10.76 0.80 9.88
CA ALA A 30 11.17 -0.53 10.31
C ALA A 30 10.89 -0.69 11.80
N ASN A 31 11.15 0.35 12.57
CA ASN A 31 10.90 0.28 13.98
C ASN A 31 9.39 0.16 14.26
N ARG A 32 8.58 0.85 13.53
CA ARG A 32 7.15 0.81 13.75
C ARG A 32 6.60 -0.58 13.43
N LEU A 33 7.15 -1.21 12.39
CA LEU A 33 6.68 -2.51 11.98
C LEU A 33 7.45 -3.64 12.68
N GLN A 34 8.48 -3.28 13.45
CA GLN A 34 9.31 -4.24 14.13
C GLN A 34 9.95 -5.22 13.15
N VAL A 35 10.51 -4.67 12.11
CA VAL A 35 11.25 -5.46 11.14
C VAL A 35 12.57 -4.74 10.89
N SER A 36 13.43 -5.28 10.09
CA SER A 36 14.72 -4.67 9.83
C SER A 36 14.61 -3.62 8.73
N GLN A 37 15.55 -2.70 8.71
CA GLN A 37 15.57 -1.67 7.68
C GLN A 37 15.74 -2.30 6.30
N PRO A 38 16.58 -3.31 6.11
CA PRO A 38 16.68 -3.94 4.80
C PRO A 38 15.36 -4.54 4.34
N HIS A 39 14.52 -4.97 5.28
CA HIS A 39 13.24 -5.55 4.94
C HIS A 39 12.34 -4.43 4.34
N ILE A 40 12.41 -3.24 4.92
CA ILE A 40 11.62 -2.12 4.40
C ILE A 40 12.15 -1.75 3.03
N ALA A 41 13.47 -1.73 2.87
CA ALA A 41 14.07 -1.38 1.59
C ALA A 41 13.62 -2.38 0.53
N GLN A 42 13.52 -3.65 0.89
CA GLN A 42 13.11 -4.66 -0.03
C GLN A 42 11.64 -4.48 -0.39
N LEU A 43 10.80 -4.17 0.57
CA LEU A 43 9.38 -3.96 0.30
C LEU A 43 9.21 -2.79 -0.67
N GLU A 44 9.97 -1.74 -0.47
CA GLU A 44 9.83 -0.56 -1.30
C GLU A 44 10.35 -0.77 -2.72
N SER A 45 11.14 -1.80 -2.93
CA SER A 45 11.65 -2.06 -4.25
C SER A 45 10.76 -3.01 -5.04
N GLN A 46 9.76 -3.60 -4.42
CA GLN A 46 8.91 -4.54 -5.11
C GLN A 46 7.90 -3.84 -6.00
N THR A 47 7.55 -4.45 -7.11
CA THR A 47 6.56 -3.86 -7.99
C THR A 47 5.20 -4.44 -7.71
N ASP A 48 5.10 -5.51 -6.92
CA ASP A 48 3.82 -5.99 -6.53
C ASP A 48 3.94 -6.59 -5.17
N MET A 49 2.89 -6.60 -4.40
CA MET A 49 2.92 -7.17 -3.08
C MET A 49 1.51 -7.52 -2.67
N HIS A 50 1.38 -8.34 -1.67
CA HIS A 50 0.08 -8.76 -1.18
C HIS A 50 -0.60 -7.57 -0.55
N VAL A 51 -1.88 -7.50 -0.68
CA VAL A 51 -2.65 -6.41 -0.12
C VAL A 51 -2.48 -6.33 1.38
N GLN A 52 -2.37 -7.44 2.08
CA GLN A 52 -2.19 -7.39 3.51
C GLN A 52 -0.89 -6.71 3.87
N THR A 53 0.18 -6.95 3.10
CA THR A 53 1.45 -6.32 3.36
C THR A 53 1.32 -4.83 3.13
N LEU A 54 0.60 -4.45 2.09
CA LEU A 54 0.41 -3.05 1.78
C LEU A 54 -0.41 -2.39 2.89
N GLN A 55 -1.43 -3.06 3.41
CA GLN A 55 -2.23 -2.51 4.48
C GLN A 55 -1.37 -2.26 5.71
N ARG A 56 -0.49 -3.19 6.04
CA ARG A 56 0.36 -3.04 7.21
C ARG A 56 1.34 -1.89 7.01
N TYR A 57 1.87 -1.74 5.82
CA TYR A 57 2.82 -0.67 5.54
C TYR A 57 2.09 0.68 5.70
N ILE A 58 0.91 0.82 5.11
CA ILE A 58 0.17 2.07 5.19
C ILE A 58 -0.26 2.36 6.63
N ALA A 59 -0.62 1.34 7.38
CA ALA A 59 -1.00 1.54 8.77
C ALA A 59 0.20 2.05 9.56
N ALA A 60 1.40 1.57 9.24
CA ALA A 60 2.59 2.03 9.94
C ALA A 60 2.89 3.48 9.61
N LEU A 61 2.39 3.99 8.50
CA LEU A 61 2.56 5.39 8.15
C LEU A 61 1.51 6.24 8.87
N GLY A 62 0.59 5.62 9.54
CA GLY A 62 -0.46 6.34 10.26
C GLY A 62 -1.73 6.50 9.46
N GLY A 63 -1.85 5.81 8.37
CA GLY A 63 -3.03 5.95 7.52
C GLY A 63 -3.77 4.66 7.33
N SER A 64 -4.61 4.60 6.34
CA SER A 64 -5.33 3.39 6.02
C SER A 64 -5.38 3.25 4.52
N LEU A 65 -5.43 2.04 4.04
CA LEU A 65 -5.44 1.79 2.62
C LEU A 65 -6.87 1.86 2.09
N LEU A 66 -7.06 2.63 1.04
CA LEU A 66 -8.36 2.74 0.42
C LEU A 66 -8.24 2.11 -0.95
N LEU A 67 -9.18 1.26 -1.31
CA LEU A 67 -9.18 0.62 -2.60
C LEU A 67 -10.51 0.83 -3.28
N ALA A 68 -10.51 0.90 -4.58
CA ALA A 68 -11.73 1.09 -5.32
C ALA A 68 -11.62 0.39 -6.67
N ALA A 69 -12.72 -0.04 -7.20
CA ALA A 69 -12.76 -0.66 -8.51
C ALA A 69 -13.58 0.24 -9.41
N GLN A 70 -13.06 0.50 -10.60
CA GLN A 70 -13.79 1.31 -11.54
C GLN A 70 -14.46 0.36 -12.50
N LEU A 71 -15.75 0.28 -12.46
CA LEU A 71 -16.50 -0.62 -13.32
C LEU A 71 -17.32 0.20 -14.33
N PRO A 72 -17.91 -0.43 -15.31
CA PRO A 72 -18.66 0.31 -16.32
C PRO A 72 -19.76 1.19 -15.74
N ASP A 73 -20.34 0.80 -14.62
CA ASP A 73 -21.42 1.57 -14.02
C ASP A 73 -20.93 2.57 -12.98
N GLY A 74 -19.63 2.64 -12.76
CA GLY A 74 -19.10 3.61 -11.78
C GLY A 74 -18.02 3.06 -10.90
N THR A 75 -17.66 3.79 -9.88
CA THR A 75 -16.60 3.41 -8.98
C THR A 75 -17.20 2.78 -7.72
N HIS A 76 -16.65 1.66 -7.33
CA HIS A 76 -17.12 0.95 -6.15
C HIS A 76 -15.98 0.77 -5.17
N ASP A 77 -16.20 1.04 -3.91
CA ASP A 77 -15.18 0.88 -2.91
C ASP A 77 -14.98 -0.59 -2.61
N ILE A 78 -13.75 -0.96 -2.39
CA ILE A 78 -13.43 -2.32 -2.01
C ILE A 78 -13.00 -2.27 -0.57
N HIS A 79 -13.68 -2.99 0.28
CA HIS A 79 -13.37 -3.01 1.68
C HIS A 79 -12.58 -4.25 2.03
N LEU A 80 -11.37 -4.02 2.55
CA LEU A 80 -10.57 -5.13 2.96
C LEU A 80 -10.63 -5.14 4.45
N ASP A 81 -11.18 -6.16 4.98
CA ASP A 81 -11.34 -6.21 6.40
C ASP A 81 -11.02 -7.59 6.81
N SER A 82 -9.92 -7.79 7.43
CA SER A 82 -9.55 -9.10 7.83
C SER A 82 -10.58 -9.68 8.76
N ASN A 83 -11.29 -8.87 9.42
CA ASN A 83 -12.24 -9.41 10.33
C ASN A 83 -13.40 -9.84 9.53
N THR A 84 -13.66 -9.19 8.50
CA THR A 84 -14.73 -9.50 7.68
C THR A 84 -14.61 -10.87 7.20
N SER A 85 -13.48 -11.19 6.78
CA SER A 85 -13.28 -12.46 6.24
C SER A 85 -13.70 -13.42 7.29
N THR A 86 -13.42 -13.12 8.47
CA THR A 86 -13.72 -14.00 9.52
C THR A 86 -15.16 -13.99 9.71
N SER A 87 -15.68 -12.88 9.78
CA SER A 87 -17.03 -12.82 10.09
C SER A 87 -17.79 -13.39 8.97
N ALA A 88 -17.33 -13.25 7.84
CA ALA A 88 -18.07 -13.73 6.74
C ALA A 88 -18.26 -15.20 6.99
N ALA A 89 -17.39 -15.71 7.68
CA ALA A 89 -17.48 -17.13 7.90
C ALA A 89 -18.56 -17.40 8.93
#